data_8bf3489140c67062dc0caf26cb8b9c12
#
_entry.id   8bf3489140c67062dc0caf26cb8b9c12
#
_cell.length_a   1.000
_cell.length_b   1.000
_cell.length_c   1.000
_cell.angle_alpha   90.00
_cell.angle_beta   90.00
_cell.angle_gamma   90.00
#
_symmetry.space_group_name_H-M   'P 1'
#
loop_
_entity.id
_entity.type
_entity.pdbx_description
1 polymer ?
#
loop_
_entity_poly.entity_id
_entity_poly.type
_entity_poly.pdbx_seq_one_letter_code
_entity_poly.pdbx_strand_id
1 'polypeptide(L)'
;MMVVLMYQIGSNLSDFEFLWEDLAIAVPICFVMGATPPSDTLSKLLPEHSLLGIPTIISVLGSTAIQLGVHLPLFFGTKNNPFNERAPIDPEDRTANWPCDANTILFQISVFQLVVTSVTFSVSHPFRKPMYKNWMFVFFIFANTFFAFYFINLNEHQWV
;
A
#
# COMPACT_ATOMS: atom_id res chain seq x y z
N MET A 1 -3.28 -1.26 8.74
CA MET A 1 -3.62 0.09 9.25
C MET A 1 -4.96 0.57 8.72
N MET A 2 -5.20 0.51 7.43
CA MET A 2 -6.48 0.83 6.78
C MET A 2 -7.66 0.10 7.44
N VAL A 3 -7.56 -1.21 7.63
CA VAL A 3 -8.60 -2.05 8.27
C VAL A 3 -9.06 -1.50 9.62
N VAL A 4 -8.14 -1.02 10.46
CA VAL A 4 -8.50 -0.45 11.77
C VAL A 4 -9.35 0.81 11.64
N LEU A 5 -9.08 1.64 10.62
CA LEU A 5 -9.88 2.83 10.33
C LEU A 5 -11.26 2.46 9.79
N MET A 6 -11.32 1.42 8.95
CA MET A 6 -12.59 0.93 8.39
C MET A 6 -13.52 0.36 9.45
N TYR A 7 -12.99 -0.33 10.45
CA TYR A 7 -13.79 -0.80 11.59
C TYR A 7 -14.51 0.32 12.35
N GLN A 8 -13.98 1.54 12.34
CA GLN A 8 -14.64 2.69 12.99
C GLN A 8 -15.91 3.17 12.28
N ILE A 9 -16.06 2.84 11.01
CA ILE A 9 -17.24 3.17 10.20
C ILE A 9 -18.14 1.95 9.96
N GLY A 10 -17.82 0.79 10.58
CA GLY A 10 -18.60 -0.44 10.42
C GLY A 10 -18.43 -1.11 9.04
N SER A 11 -17.39 -0.74 8.29
CA SER A 11 -17.07 -1.33 7.00
C SER A 11 -15.78 -2.16 7.09
N ASN A 12 -15.58 -3.03 6.11
CA ASN A 12 -14.34 -3.81 5.95
C ASN A 12 -14.01 -3.90 4.46
N LEU A 13 -12.75 -4.23 4.17
CA LEU A 13 -12.34 -4.62 2.82
C LEU A 13 -13.04 -5.89 2.38
N SER A 14 -13.38 -5.99 1.10
CA SER A 14 -13.82 -7.24 0.51
C SER A 14 -12.68 -8.26 0.45
N ASP A 15 -13.01 -9.55 0.44
CA ASP A 15 -12.02 -10.62 0.31
C ASP A 15 -11.18 -10.47 -0.97
N PHE A 16 -11.79 -9.94 -2.03
CA PHE A 16 -11.09 -9.67 -3.29
C PHE A 16 -10.07 -8.54 -3.15
N GLU A 17 -10.39 -7.46 -2.44
CA GLU A 17 -9.47 -6.35 -2.20
C GLU A 17 -8.26 -6.80 -1.36
N PHE A 18 -8.48 -7.63 -0.33
CA PHE A 18 -7.40 -8.25 0.45
C PHE A 18 -6.50 -9.14 -0.42
N LEU A 19 -7.10 -10.04 -1.19
CA LEU A 19 -6.35 -10.92 -2.08
C LEU A 19 -5.56 -10.12 -3.13
N TRP A 20 -6.13 -9.05 -3.64
CA TRP A 20 -5.45 -8.20 -4.62
C TRP A 20 -4.26 -7.49 -3.99
N GLU A 21 -4.42 -6.88 -2.82
CA GLU A 21 -3.36 -6.15 -2.14
C GLU A 21 -2.22 -7.08 -1.71
N ASP A 22 -2.53 -8.21 -1.11
CA ASP A 22 -1.52 -9.13 -0.60
C ASP A 22 -0.91 -10.01 -1.69
N LEU A 23 -1.73 -10.67 -2.51
CA LEU A 23 -1.28 -11.68 -3.44
C LEU A 23 -0.84 -11.09 -4.79
N ALA A 24 -1.54 -10.09 -5.30
CA ALA A 24 -1.21 -9.49 -6.59
C ALA A 24 -0.17 -8.37 -6.49
N ILE A 25 -0.05 -7.70 -5.34
CA ILE A 25 0.87 -6.57 -5.17
C ILE A 25 2.00 -6.91 -4.20
N ALA A 26 1.71 -7.18 -2.93
CA ALA A 26 2.74 -7.29 -1.90
C ALA A 26 3.70 -8.45 -2.13
N VAL A 27 3.18 -9.65 -2.41
CA VAL A 27 4.00 -10.85 -2.64
C VAL A 27 4.90 -10.69 -3.87
N PRO A 28 4.41 -10.35 -5.08
CA PRO A 28 5.27 -10.17 -6.24
C PRO A 28 6.29 -9.04 -6.07
N ILE A 29 5.92 -7.91 -5.46
CA ILE A 29 6.86 -6.82 -5.17
C ILE A 29 8.03 -7.32 -4.30
N CYS A 30 7.75 -8.09 -3.24
CA CYS A 30 8.80 -8.65 -2.39
C CYS A 30 9.77 -9.56 -3.17
N PHE A 31 9.25 -10.44 -4.04
CA PHE A 31 10.08 -11.30 -4.87
C PHE A 31 10.94 -10.51 -5.86
N VAL A 32 10.33 -9.59 -6.57
CA VAL A 32 11.03 -8.81 -7.62
C VAL A 32 12.04 -7.85 -7.00
N MET A 33 11.74 -7.25 -5.84
CA MET A 33 12.67 -6.43 -5.08
C MET A 33 13.88 -7.23 -4.60
N GLY A 34 13.64 -8.48 -4.15
CA GLY A 34 14.68 -9.43 -3.74
C GLY A 34 15.61 -9.85 -4.89
N ALA A 35 15.11 -9.88 -6.12
CA ALA A 35 15.85 -10.27 -7.32
C ALA A 35 16.85 -9.21 -7.83
N THR A 36 16.93 -8.03 -7.20
CA THR A 36 17.90 -7.00 -7.58
C THR A 36 19.33 -7.52 -7.41
N PRO A 37 20.18 -7.51 -8.46
CA PRO A 37 21.52 -8.09 -8.41
C PRO A 37 22.45 -7.30 -7.48
N PRO A 38 23.51 -7.96 -6.97
CA PRO A 38 24.51 -7.32 -6.12
C PRO A 38 25.29 -6.26 -6.90
N SER A 39 25.92 -5.34 -6.17
CA SER A 39 26.83 -4.35 -6.76
C SER A 39 28.06 -5.01 -7.38
N ASP A 40 28.55 -4.43 -8.48
CA ASP A 40 29.79 -4.91 -9.14
C ASP A 40 31.07 -4.53 -8.35
N THR A 41 30.95 -3.61 -7.40
CA THR A 41 32.09 -3.14 -6.57
C THR A 41 31.87 -3.52 -5.11
N LEU A 42 32.91 -4.08 -4.48
CA LEU A 42 32.88 -4.37 -3.06
C LEU A 42 32.94 -3.07 -2.24
N SER A 43 31.98 -2.89 -1.36
CA SER A 43 31.96 -1.77 -0.42
C SER A 43 32.85 -2.07 0.78
N LYS A 44 33.55 -1.04 1.27
CA LYS A 44 34.27 -1.09 2.56
C LYS A 44 33.30 -0.97 3.75
N LEU A 45 32.07 -0.55 3.49
CA LEU A 45 31.02 -0.46 4.51
C LEU A 45 30.38 -1.85 4.72
N LEU A 46 30.22 -2.23 5.96
CA LEU A 46 29.45 -3.42 6.30
C LEU A 46 27.94 -3.08 6.25
N PRO A 47 27.12 -3.94 5.66
CA PRO A 47 25.68 -3.76 5.73
C PRO A 47 25.20 -3.87 7.18
N GLU A 48 24.14 -3.16 7.49
CA GLU A 48 23.51 -3.26 8.81
C GLU A 48 23.06 -4.72 9.03
N HIS A 49 23.64 -5.35 10.04
CA HIS A 49 23.39 -6.77 10.34
C HIS A 49 22.23 -6.96 11.35
N SER A 50 21.73 -5.87 11.93
CA SER A 50 20.66 -5.91 12.91
C SER A 50 19.35 -5.37 12.31
N LEU A 51 18.33 -6.22 12.26
CA LEU A 51 16.97 -5.82 11.88
C LEU A 51 16.32 -4.87 12.90
N LEU A 52 16.84 -4.87 14.13
CA LEU A 52 16.39 -3.98 15.23
C LEU A 52 17.36 -2.81 15.44
N GLY A 53 18.19 -2.51 14.47
CA GLY A 53 19.06 -1.31 14.50
C GLY A 53 18.24 -0.02 14.59
N ILE A 54 18.76 0.96 15.29
CA ILE A 54 18.11 2.28 15.44
C ILE A 54 17.72 2.89 14.09
N PRO A 55 18.59 2.86 13.04
CA PRO A 55 18.22 3.39 11.72
C PRO A 55 17.02 2.66 11.10
N THR A 56 16.96 1.34 11.24
CA THR A 56 15.85 0.53 10.73
C THR A 56 14.53 0.87 11.43
N ILE A 57 14.58 0.96 12.76
CA ILE A 57 13.39 1.32 13.56
C ILE A 57 12.88 2.71 13.19
N ILE A 58 13.77 3.71 13.09
CA ILE A 58 13.41 5.08 12.70
C ILE A 58 12.80 5.10 11.30
N SER A 59 13.37 4.35 10.36
CA SER A 59 12.88 4.27 8.98
C SER A 59 11.46 3.68 8.92
N VAL A 60 11.22 2.58 9.64
CA VAL A 60 9.90 1.93 9.70
C VAL A 60 8.87 2.82 10.39
N LEU A 61 9.21 3.38 11.55
CA LEU A 61 8.31 4.27 12.28
C LEU A 61 8.02 5.55 11.50
N GLY A 62 9.03 6.13 10.86
CA GLY A 62 8.88 7.32 10.01
C GLY A 62 7.96 7.06 8.82
N SER A 63 8.18 5.95 8.11
CA SER A 63 7.33 5.52 7.00
C SER A 63 5.87 5.28 7.47
N THR A 64 5.69 4.61 8.59
CA THR A 64 4.37 4.38 9.18
C THR A 64 3.68 5.69 9.57
N ALA A 65 4.42 6.64 10.16
CA ALA A 65 3.88 7.94 10.52
C ALA A 65 3.44 8.76 9.30
N ILE A 66 4.22 8.73 8.22
CA ILE A 66 3.84 9.37 6.94
C ILE A 66 2.58 8.74 6.36
N GLN A 67 2.49 7.42 6.36
CA GLN A 67 1.31 6.70 5.89
C GLN A 67 0.06 7.04 6.70
N LEU A 68 0.18 7.10 8.03
CA LEU A 68 -0.89 7.56 8.91
C LEU A 68 -1.28 9.01 8.61
N GLY A 69 -0.31 9.88 8.40
CA GLY A 69 -0.53 11.28 8.08
C GLY A 69 -1.31 11.50 6.77
N VAL A 70 -1.29 10.54 5.86
CA VAL A 70 -2.10 10.55 4.64
C VAL A 70 -3.49 9.93 4.87
N HIS A 71 -3.55 8.77 5.54
CA HIS A 71 -4.82 8.06 5.76
C HIS A 71 -5.80 8.81 6.67
N LEU A 72 -5.30 9.44 7.75
CA LEU A 72 -6.17 10.09 8.73
C LEU A 72 -6.96 11.27 8.15
N PRO A 73 -6.34 12.25 7.46
CA PRO A 73 -7.10 13.34 6.86
C PRO A 73 -8.13 12.87 5.84
N LEU A 74 -7.79 11.87 5.04
CA LEU A 74 -8.69 11.31 4.04
C LEU A 74 -9.86 10.58 4.69
N PHE A 75 -9.60 9.77 5.72
CA PHE A 75 -10.64 9.12 6.49
C PHE A 75 -11.62 10.11 7.11
N PHE A 76 -11.10 11.17 7.76
CA PHE A 76 -11.97 12.19 8.34
C PHE A 76 -12.69 13.03 7.29
N GLY A 77 -12.05 13.30 6.16
CA GLY A 77 -12.65 14.00 5.02
C GLY A 77 -13.82 13.22 4.43
N THR A 78 -13.65 11.92 4.20
CA THR A 78 -14.72 11.06 3.69
C THR A 78 -15.83 10.86 4.71
N LYS A 79 -15.50 10.64 5.99
CA LYS A 79 -16.48 10.46 7.07
C LYS A 79 -17.39 11.68 7.24
N ASN A 80 -16.86 12.87 7.06
CA ASN A 80 -17.60 14.13 7.23
C ASN A 80 -18.32 14.60 5.96
N ASN A 81 -18.16 13.89 4.85
CA ASN A 81 -18.82 14.24 3.60
C ASN A 81 -20.31 13.90 3.69
N PRO A 82 -21.24 14.89 3.47
CA PRO A 82 -22.68 14.63 3.50
C PRO A 82 -23.17 13.70 2.39
N PHE A 83 -22.40 13.53 1.32
CA PHE A 83 -22.69 12.62 0.21
C PHE A 83 -22.22 11.19 0.47
N ASN A 84 -21.52 10.94 1.57
CA ASN A 84 -21.14 9.59 1.97
C ASN A 84 -22.40 8.90 2.53
N GLU A 85 -23.09 8.15 1.69
CA GLU A 85 -24.21 7.31 2.11
C GLU A 85 -23.66 6.28 3.09
N ARG A 86 -23.89 6.53 4.36
CA ARG A 86 -23.60 5.53 5.39
C ARG A 86 -24.56 4.40 5.17
N ALA A 87 -24.03 3.26 4.78
CA ALA A 87 -24.81 2.04 4.75
C ALA A 87 -25.52 1.88 6.11
N PRO A 88 -26.81 1.55 6.12
CA PRO A 88 -27.51 1.27 7.36
C PRO A 88 -26.76 0.14 8.07
N ILE A 89 -26.27 0.41 9.26
CA ILE A 89 -25.65 -0.61 10.11
C ILE A 89 -26.78 -1.53 10.52
N ASP A 90 -26.92 -2.65 9.84
CA ASP A 90 -27.77 -3.73 10.30
C ASP A 90 -27.00 -4.47 11.40
N PRO A 91 -27.43 -4.39 12.67
CA PRO A 91 -26.71 -5.02 13.77
C PRO A 91 -26.70 -6.55 13.68
N GLU A 92 -27.53 -7.15 12.83
CA GLU A 92 -27.63 -8.60 12.65
C GLU A 92 -26.72 -9.10 11.52
N ASP A 93 -26.40 -8.28 10.53
CA ASP A 93 -25.57 -8.69 9.38
C ASP A 93 -24.15 -8.16 9.50
N ARG A 94 -23.33 -8.82 10.31
CA ARG A 94 -21.90 -8.51 10.48
C ARG A 94 -21.02 -8.93 9.29
N THR A 95 -21.60 -9.58 8.29
CA THR A 95 -20.87 -10.14 7.15
C THR A 95 -21.04 -9.30 5.89
N ALA A 96 -21.95 -8.36 5.85
CA ALA A 96 -22.21 -7.52 4.69
C ALA A 96 -21.08 -6.48 4.54
N ASN A 97 -20.23 -6.69 3.54
CA ASN A 97 -19.31 -5.67 3.07
C ASN A 97 -20.11 -4.64 2.28
N TRP A 98 -20.41 -3.52 2.90
CA TRP A 98 -21.13 -2.45 2.23
C TRP A 98 -20.18 -1.63 1.37
N PRO A 99 -20.48 -1.44 0.08
CA PRO A 99 -19.73 -0.53 -0.76
C PRO A 99 -19.88 0.90 -0.20
N CYS A 100 -18.78 1.53 0.11
CA CYS A 100 -18.76 2.91 0.55
C CYS A 100 -17.56 3.63 -0.08
N ASP A 101 -17.74 4.90 -0.41
CA ASP A 101 -16.68 5.71 -1.04
C ASP A 101 -15.39 5.73 -0.20
N ALA A 102 -15.55 5.71 1.13
CA ALA A 102 -14.42 5.66 2.04
C ALA A 102 -13.58 4.39 1.87
N ASN A 103 -14.21 3.22 1.62
CA ASN A 103 -13.52 1.97 1.35
C ASN A 103 -12.68 2.08 0.09
N THR A 104 -13.30 2.50 -1.00
CA THR A 104 -12.66 2.64 -2.30
C THR A 104 -11.47 3.60 -2.24
N ILE A 105 -11.64 4.78 -1.63
CA ILE A 105 -10.57 5.78 -1.52
C ILE A 105 -9.41 5.27 -0.66
N LEU A 106 -9.70 4.66 0.48
CA LEU A 106 -8.66 4.13 1.37
C LEU A 106 -7.91 2.97 0.74
N PHE A 107 -8.61 2.08 0.03
CA PHE A 107 -8.00 0.98 -0.71
C PHE A 107 -7.05 1.49 -1.81
N GLN A 108 -7.48 2.43 -2.63
CA GLN A 108 -6.65 2.99 -3.69
C GLN A 108 -5.39 3.65 -3.14
N ILE A 109 -5.50 4.38 -2.04
CA ILE A 109 -4.36 5.01 -1.40
C ILE A 109 -3.41 3.98 -0.80
N SER A 110 -3.92 2.89 -0.23
CA SER A 110 -3.06 1.81 0.29
C SER A 110 -2.23 1.15 -0.81
N VAL A 111 -2.81 0.95 -2.00
CA VAL A 111 -2.08 0.45 -3.17
C VAL A 111 -0.93 1.39 -3.55
N PHE A 112 -1.17 2.70 -3.64
CA PHE A 112 -0.10 3.67 -3.90
C PHE A 112 0.96 3.67 -2.80
N GLN A 113 0.55 3.57 -1.54
CA GLN A 113 1.48 3.54 -0.41
C GLN A 113 2.35 2.28 -0.42
N LEU A 114 1.81 1.12 -0.83
CA LEU A 114 2.59 -0.10 -1.02
C LEU A 114 3.67 0.09 -2.08
N VAL A 115 3.32 0.68 -3.22
CA VAL A 115 4.28 0.99 -4.30
C VAL A 115 5.37 1.95 -3.80
N VAL A 116 4.99 3.06 -3.15
CA VAL A 116 5.93 4.03 -2.60
C VAL A 116 6.84 3.38 -1.55
N THR A 117 6.29 2.57 -0.67
CA THR A 117 7.04 1.85 0.37
C THR A 117 8.06 0.90 -0.26
N SER A 118 7.68 0.17 -1.32
CA SER A 118 8.60 -0.74 -2.00
C SER A 118 9.78 0.00 -2.64
N VAL A 119 9.55 1.18 -3.23
CA VAL A 119 10.61 2.04 -3.76
C VAL A 119 11.51 2.57 -2.64
N THR A 120 10.92 3.03 -1.54
CA THR A 120 11.65 3.61 -0.41
C THR A 120 12.55 2.58 0.27
N PHE A 121 12.07 1.35 0.45
CA PHE A 121 12.84 0.27 1.06
C PHE A 121 13.67 -0.55 0.07
N SER A 122 13.68 -0.20 -1.21
CA SER A 122 14.56 -0.83 -2.19
C SER A 122 16.01 -0.44 -1.93
N VAL A 123 16.75 -1.37 -1.34
CA VAL A 123 18.19 -1.18 -1.07
C VAL A 123 18.95 -1.07 -2.38
N SER A 124 19.71 0.03 -2.54
CA SER A 124 20.55 0.27 -3.70
C SER A 124 22.03 0.38 -3.30
N HIS A 125 22.79 1.25 -3.96
CA HIS A 125 24.20 1.46 -3.67
C HIS A 125 24.45 1.74 -2.16
N PRO A 126 25.53 1.19 -1.54
CA PRO A 126 26.67 0.51 -2.18
C PRO A 126 26.57 -1.02 -2.30
N PHE A 127 25.50 -1.65 -1.79
CA PHE A 127 25.42 -3.11 -1.67
C PHE A 127 24.77 -3.79 -2.87
N ARG A 128 23.77 -3.14 -3.48
CA ARG A 128 23.04 -3.64 -4.64
C ARG A 128 23.08 -2.64 -5.78
N LYS A 129 22.81 -3.11 -7.00
CA LYS A 129 22.62 -2.25 -8.17
C LYS A 129 21.40 -1.33 -7.96
N PRO A 130 21.39 -0.15 -8.57
CA PRO A 130 20.24 0.75 -8.48
C PRO A 130 18.97 0.04 -8.98
N MET A 131 17.83 0.32 -8.34
CA MET A 131 16.55 -0.33 -8.61
C MET A 131 16.11 -0.25 -10.08
N TYR A 132 16.46 0.82 -10.80
CA TYR A 132 16.12 0.99 -12.22
C TYR A 132 16.85 0.00 -13.15
N LYS A 133 17.91 -0.69 -12.69
CA LYS A 133 18.54 -1.78 -13.43
C LYS A 133 17.78 -3.10 -13.30
N ASN A 134 16.89 -3.22 -12.33
CA ASN A 134 15.96 -4.34 -12.21
C ASN A 134 14.69 -4.00 -13.00
N TRP A 135 14.70 -4.32 -14.31
CA TRP A 135 13.60 -4.00 -15.21
C TRP A 135 12.27 -4.64 -14.77
N MET A 136 12.30 -5.81 -14.16
CA MET A 136 11.11 -6.47 -13.63
C MET A 136 10.49 -5.66 -12.49
N PHE A 137 11.31 -5.13 -11.59
CA PHE A 137 10.86 -4.29 -10.51
C PHE A 137 10.23 -2.99 -11.04
N VAL A 138 10.90 -2.34 -11.98
CA VAL A 138 10.41 -1.11 -12.63
C VAL A 138 9.09 -1.39 -13.35
N PHE A 139 9.03 -2.46 -14.15
CA PHE A 139 7.81 -2.85 -14.84
C PHE A 139 6.66 -3.09 -13.85
N PHE A 140 6.93 -3.78 -12.75
CA PHE A 140 5.91 -4.09 -11.75
C PHE A 140 5.37 -2.84 -11.06
N ILE A 141 6.23 -1.87 -10.74
CA ILE A 141 5.83 -0.56 -10.20
C ILE A 141 4.92 0.17 -11.19
N PHE A 142 5.33 0.26 -12.46
CA PHE A 142 4.52 0.92 -13.48
C PHE A 142 3.18 0.22 -13.70
N ALA A 143 3.16 -1.11 -13.76
CA ALA A 143 1.94 -1.89 -13.91
C ALA A 143 0.96 -1.64 -12.76
N ASN A 144 1.41 -1.71 -11.50
CA ASN A 144 0.56 -1.44 -10.35
C ASN A 144 0.06 0.00 -10.32
N THR A 145 0.92 0.96 -10.63
CA THR A 145 0.53 2.37 -10.71
C THR A 145 -0.52 2.58 -11.80
N PHE A 146 -0.33 1.97 -12.97
CA PHE A 146 -1.29 2.04 -14.07
C PHE A 146 -2.64 1.42 -13.69
N PHE A 147 -2.63 0.24 -13.08
CA PHE A 147 -3.86 -0.40 -12.60
C PHE A 147 -4.58 0.44 -11.55
N ALA A 148 -3.85 1.04 -10.60
CA ALA A 148 -4.45 1.91 -9.61
C ALA A 148 -5.15 3.12 -10.27
N PHE A 149 -4.51 3.78 -11.24
CA PHE A 149 -5.14 4.86 -12.01
C PHE A 149 -6.30 4.38 -12.86
N TYR A 150 -6.21 3.19 -13.44
CA TYR A 150 -7.28 2.62 -14.23
C TYR A 150 -8.54 2.37 -13.37
N PHE A 151 -8.38 1.80 -12.18
CA PHE A 151 -9.48 1.60 -11.25
C PHE A 151 -10.12 2.91 -10.77
N ILE A 152 -9.33 3.98 -10.57
CA ILE A 152 -9.87 5.30 -10.24
C ILE A 152 -10.83 5.80 -11.34
N ASN A 153 -10.46 5.60 -12.61
CA ASN A 153 -11.26 6.09 -13.73
C ASN A 153 -12.47 5.22 -14.06
N LEU A 154 -12.48 3.94 -13.65
CA LEU A 154 -13.62 3.03 -13.91
C LEU A 154 -14.78 3.21 -12.93
N ASN A 155 -14.53 3.80 -11.75
CA ASN A 155 -15.47 3.83 -10.64
C ASN A 155 -16.71 4.71 -10.86
N GLU A 156 -16.81 5.48 -11.96
CA GLU A 156 -18.00 6.33 -12.13
C GLU A 156 -19.24 5.59 -12.64
N HIS A 157 -19.18 4.38 -13.24
CA HIS A 157 -20.38 3.79 -13.85
C HIS A 157 -20.48 2.25 -13.96
N GLN A 158 -19.55 1.44 -13.42
CA GLN A 158 -19.54 0.01 -13.75
C GLN A 158 -19.55 -1.00 -12.58
N TRP A 159 -19.66 -0.56 -11.35
CA TRP A 159 -19.66 -1.46 -10.18
C TRP A 159 -20.91 -1.32 -9.30
N VAL A 160 -22.03 -1.00 -9.90
CA VAL A 160 -23.35 -1.09 -9.27
C VAL A 160 -24.02 -2.39 -9.70
#